data_f906a274f9e3eff9287b1a1b203e7e0c
#
_entry.id   f906a274f9e3eff9287b1a1b203e7e0c
#
_cell.length_a   1.000
_cell.length_b   1.000
_cell.length_c   1.000
_cell.angle_alpha   90.00
_cell.angle_beta   90.00
_cell.angle_gamma   90.00
#
_symmetry.space_group_name_H-M   'P 1'
#
loop_
_entity.id
_entity.type
_entity.pdbx_description
1 polymer ?
#
loop_
_entity_poly.entity_id
_entity_poly.type
_entity_poly.pdbx_seq_one_letter_code
_entity_poly.pdbx_strand_id
1 'polypeptide(L)'
;MASERIVLGIDPGTNVTGFGVVRVVGSKITVLDMGIFKMPKADDHFDKLKVIFNATIDIIEKHNPHEFAVEAPFYGNNVQSMLKLGRAQGVSIAAALSKNMPVCEYSPRKVKQAITGNGAAAKEQVAAMLKQMYGISIDEKYLDATDGLAVAVCHAFRPQTEGNKETLSGWDAFVKKNPGRVK
;
A
#
# COMPACT_ATOMS: atom_id res chain seq x y z
N MET A 1 -24.53 -0.97 -12.21
CA MET A 1 -23.25 -1.26 -12.89
C MET A 1 -22.20 -1.47 -11.84
N ALA A 2 -21.30 -2.45 -11.96
CA ALA A 2 -20.21 -2.61 -10.99
C ALA A 2 -19.31 -1.36 -11.05
N SER A 3 -19.03 -0.73 -9.90
CA SER A 3 -18.16 0.45 -9.84
C SER A 3 -16.73 0.04 -10.18
N GLU A 4 -16.10 0.80 -11.05
CA GLU A 4 -14.67 0.68 -11.35
C GLU A 4 -13.87 1.51 -10.36
N ARG A 5 -12.77 0.95 -9.84
CA ARG A 5 -11.78 1.69 -9.04
C ARG A 5 -10.36 1.29 -9.41
N ILE A 6 -9.46 2.25 -9.35
CA ILE A 6 -8.02 2.04 -9.52
C ILE A 6 -7.35 2.25 -8.18
N VAL A 7 -6.52 1.32 -7.79
CA VAL A 7 -5.78 1.31 -6.52
C VAL A 7 -4.30 1.40 -6.80
N LEU A 8 -3.61 2.34 -6.17
CA LEU A 8 -2.16 2.42 -6.12
C LEU A 8 -1.69 1.85 -4.77
N GLY A 9 -0.84 0.82 -4.82
CA GLY A 9 -0.15 0.26 -3.66
C GLY A 9 1.33 0.61 -3.66
N ILE A 10 1.86 0.99 -2.51
CA ILE A 10 3.28 1.30 -2.32
C ILE A 10 3.83 0.53 -1.12
N ASP A 11 4.99 -0.10 -1.33
CA ASP A 11 5.88 -0.58 -0.27
C ASP A 11 7.08 0.37 -0.16
N PRO A 12 7.10 1.26 0.86
CA PRO A 12 8.13 2.29 0.98
C PRO A 12 9.46 1.72 1.44
N GLY A 13 10.52 2.01 0.69
CA GLY A 13 11.89 1.70 1.07
C GLY A 13 12.81 2.90 0.97
N THR A 14 13.95 2.89 1.65
CA THR A 14 14.93 3.99 1.65
C THR A 14 15.91 3.95 0.48
N ASN A 15 16.03 2.82 -0.20
CA ASN A 15 16.91 2.63 -1.37
C ASN A 15 16.12 2.19 -2.59
N VAL A 16 15.07 1.40 -2.38
CA VAL A 16 14.16 0.94 -3.40
C VAL A 16 12.75 1.02 -2.82
N THR A 17 11.82 1.55 -3.58
CA THR A 17 10.39 1.54 -3.26
C THR A 17 9.67 0.77 -4.35
N GLY A 18 8.85 -0.19 -3.96
CA GLY A 18 7.99 -0.95 -4.86
C GLY A 18 6.64 -0.27 -5.03
N PHE A 19 6.07 -0.36 -6.24
CA PHE A 19 4.70 0.07 -6.48
C PHE A 19 3.92 -0.92 -7.35
N GLY A 20 2.60 -0.93 -7.18
CA GLY A 20 1.69 -1.65 -8.06
C GLY A 20 0.40 -0.88 -8.25
N VAL A 21 -0.14 -0.92 -9.46
CA VAL A 21 -1.42 -0.29 -9.81
C VAL A 21 -2.37 -1.36 -10.33
N VAL A 22 -3.54 -1.46 -9.70
CA VAL A 22 -4.55 -2.43 -10.09
C VAL A 22 -5.89 -1.76 -10.38
N ARG A 23 -6.61 -2.28 -11.35
CA ARG A 23 -7.99 -1.92 -11.65
C ARG A 23 -8.92 -2.99 -11.11
N VAL A 24 -9.96 -2.57 -10.43
CA VAL A 24 -10.98 -3.44 -9.83
C VAL A 24 -12.34 -3.13 -10.46
N VAL A 25 -12.98 -4.15 -11.03
CA VAL A 25 -14.35 -4.06 -11.57
C VAL A 25 -15.13 -5.25 -11.02
N GLY A 26 -16.03 -4.99 -10.08
CA GLY A 26 -16.67 -6.04 -9.30
C GLY A 26 -15.66 -6.91 -8.55
N SER A 27 -15.60 -8.22 -8.84
CA SER A 27 -14.61 -9.14 -8.27
C SER A 27 -13.34 -9.29 -9.12
N LYS A 28 -13.30 -8.71 -10.32
CA LYS A 28 -12.16 -8.84 -11.23
C LYS A 28 -11.11 -7.79 -10.93
N ILE A 29 -9.89 -8.24 -10.66
CA ILE A 29 -8.70 -7.42 -10.48
C ILE A 29 -7.79 -7.59 -11.69
N THR A 30 -7.32 -6.49 -12.26
CA THR A 30 -6.40 -6.46 -13.39
C THR A 30 -5.18 -5.60 -13.02
N VAL A 31 -3.98 -6.13 -13.18
CA VAL A 31 -2.75 -5.37 -12.99
C VAL A 31 -2.58 -4.41 -14.17
N LEU A 32 -2.48 -3.11 -13.88
CA LEU A 32 -2.25 -2.07 -14.88
C LEU A 32 -0.77 -1.73 -15.03
N ASP A 33 -0.07 -1.66 -13.89
CA ASP A 33 1.36 -1.33 -13.84
C ASP A 33 1.97 -1.85 -12.54
N MET A 34 3.26 -2.11 -12.57
CA MET A 34 4.06 -2.41 -11.38
C MET A 34 5.52 -2.10 -11.65
N GLY A 35 6.26 -1.73 -10.63
CA GLY A 35 7.65 -1.40 -10.80
C GLY A 35 8.32 -0.97 -9.50
N ILE A 36 9.52 -0.43 -9.68
CA ILE A 36 10.30 0.12 -8.58
C ILE A 36 10.83 1.49 -8.96
N PHE A 37 11.00 2.36 -7.99
CA PHE A 37 11.90 3.50 -8.11
C PHE A 37 13.08 3.33 -7.17
N LYS A 38 14.28 3.53 -7.75
CA LYS A 38 15.56 3.41 -7.04
C LYS A 38 16.05 4.80 -6.66
N MET A 39 16.41 4.96 -5.39
CA MET A 39 17.04 6.18 -4.92
C MET A 39 18.53 6.15 -5.25
N PRO A 40 19.10 7.27 -5.72
CA PRO A 40 20.53 7.38 -5.93
C PRO A 40 21.32 7.05 -4.66
N LYS A 41 22.43 6.30 -4.82
CA LYS A 41 23.21 5.84 -3.66
C LYS A 41 23.97 6.97 -2.95
N ALA A 42 24.34 8.02 -3.70
CA ALA A 42 25.16 9.14 -3.24
C ALA A 42 24.35 10.28 -2.61
N ASP A 43 23.00 10.20 -2.70
CA ASP A 43 22.17 11.32 -2.26
C ASP A 43 21.99 11.35 -0.74
N ASP A 44 21.86 12.56 -0.23
CA ASP A 44 21.40 12.78 1.14
C ASP A 44 19.99 12.16 1.33
N HIS A 45 19.69 11.90 2.59
CA HIS A 45 18.38 11.32 2.94
C HIS A 45 17.20 12.19 2.46
N PHE A 46 17.33 13.51 2.50
CA PHE A 46 16.28 14.43 2.04
C PHE A 46 16.09 14.40 0.52
N ASP A 47 17.17 14.26 -0.26
CA ASP A 47 17.09 14.08 -1.71
C ASP A 47 16.36 12.80 -2.06
N LYS A 48 16.60 11.72 -1.33
CA LYS A 48 15.84 10.47 -1.49
C LYS A 48 14.35 10.65 -1.22
N LEU A 49 13.97 11.41 -0.18
CA LEU A 49 12.57 11.72 0.10
C LEU A 49 11.93 12.52 -1.02
N LYS A 50 12.65 13.48 -1.61
CA LYS A 50 12.19 14.23 -2.79
C LYS A 50 11.94 13.31 -3.99
N VAL A 51 12.82 12.34 -4.24
CA VAL A 51 12.64 11.34 -5.31
C VAL A 51 11.39 10.51 -5.05
N ILE A 52 11.17 10.02 -3.82
CA ILE A 52 9.98 9.26 -3.46
C ILE A 52 8.71 10.07 -3.68
N PHE A 53 8.69 11.33 -3.26
CA PHE A 53 7.54 12.23 -3.45
C PHE A 53 7.20 12.38 -4.93
N ASN A 54 8.19 12.80 -5.74
CA ASN A 54 7.98 13.06 -7.16
C ASN A 54 7.56 11.80 -7.91
N ALA A 55 8.24 10.66 -7.69
CA ALA A 55 7.88 9.40 -8.32
C ALA A 55 6.48 8.93 -7.93
N THR A 56 6.05 9.15 -6.69
CA THR A 56 4.67 8.86 -6.27
C THR A 56 3.67 9.75 -7.00
N ILE A 57 3.95 11.05 -7.14
CA ILE A 57 3.11 11.99 -7.92
C ILE A 57 3.04 11.56 -9.38
N ASP A 58 4.17 11.22 -10.01
CA ASP A 58 4.22 10.80 -11.43
C ASP A 58 3.32 9.58 -11.67
N ILE A 59 3.34 8.59 -10.76
CA ILE A 59 2.48 7.40 -10.84
C ILE A 59 1.00 7.79 -10.67
N ILE A 60 0.70 8.66 -9.73
CA ILE A 60 -0.67 9.15 -9.50
C ILE A 60 -1.19 9.88 -10.74
N GLU A 61 -0.41 10.76 -11.33
CA GLU A 61 -0.79 11.51 -12.53
C GLU A 61 -0.92 10.61 -13.76
N LYS A 62 -0.05 9.60 -13.90
CA LYS A 62 -0.10 8.64 -15.00
C LYS A 62 -1.35 7.75 -14.97
N HIS A 63 -1.74 7.27 -13.80
CA HIS A 63 -2.78 6.24 -13.67
C HIS A 63 -4.09 6.74 -13.08
N ASN A 64 -4.12 7.96 -12.54
CA ASN A 64 -5.27 8.59 -11.88
C ASN A 64 -5.99 7.63 -10.90
N PRO A 65 -5.27 7.04 -9.92
CA PRO A 65 -5.87 6.11 -8.98
C PRO A 65 -6.89 6.79 -8.07
N HIS A 66 -7.91 6.02 -7.67
CA HIS A 66 -8.96 6.49 -6.76
C HIS A 66 -8.60 6.30 -5.29
N GLU A 67 -7.73 5.33 -4.99
CA GLU A 67 -7.38 4.91 -3.64
C GLU A 67 -5.88 4.64 -3.55
N PHE A 68 -5.30 5.01 -2.40
CA PHE A 68 -3.89 4.79 -2.10
C PHE A 68 -3.74 3.82 -0.93
N ALA A 69 -2.95 2.79 -1.12
CA ALA A 69 -2.61 1.81 -0.10
C ALA A 69 -1.11 1.81 0.15
N VAL A 70 -0.69 1.73 1.39
CA VAL A 70 0.73 1.74 1.76
C VAL A 70 1.04 0.67 2.81
N GLU A 71 2.23 0.08 2.71
CA GLU A 71 2.70 -0.83 3.75
C GLU A 71 3.22 -0.05 4.96
N ALA A 72 2.85 -0.51 6.16
CA ALA A 72 3.34 0.03 7.42
C ALA A 72 4.81 -0.35 7.64
N PRO A 73 5.64 0.55 8.20
CA PRO A 73 7.01 0.22 8.55
C PRO A 73 7.06 -0.96 9.54
N PHE A 74 7.96 -1.90 9.29
CA PHE A 74 8.16 -3.01 10.19
C PHE A 74 8.99 -2.58 11.42
N TYR A 75 8.57 -3.04 12.61
CA TYR A 75 9.34 -2.85 13.84
C TYR A 75 10.59 -3.75 13.81
N GLY A 76 11.74 -3.13 13.63
CA GLY A 76 13.04 -3.80 13.65
C GLY A 76 13.91 -3.31 14.81
N ASN A 77 15.01 -3.99 15.09
CA ASN A 77 15.94 -3.63 16.15
C ASN A 77 16.73 -2.34 15.87
N ASN A 78 16.75 -1.86 14.64
CA ASN A 78 17.45 -0.65 14.23
C ASN A 78 16.52 0.55 14.15
N VAL A 79 16.48 1.34 15.22
CA VAL A 79 15.64 2.55 15.33
C VAL A 79 15.90 3.56 14.22
N GLN A 80 17.17 3.75 13.80
CA GLN A 80 17.52 4.70 12.74
C GLN A 80 16.93 4.27 11.39
N SER A 81 16.97 2.96 11.09
CA SER A 81 16.36 2.43 9.88
C SER A 81 14.83 2.59 9.90
N MET A 82 14.21 2.35 11.06
CA MET A 82 12.75 2.54 11.24
C MET A 82 12.34 4.00 11.02
N LEU A 83 13.10 4.95 11.58
CA LEU A 83 12.83 6.38 11.39
C LEU A 83 12.95 6.78 9.91
N LYS A 84 13.95 6.25 9.20
CA LYS A 84 14.11 6.51 7.76
C LYS A 84 12.96 5.90 6.95
N LEU A 85 12.52 4.68 7.26
CA LEU A 85 11.36 4.05 6.61
C LEU A 85 10.07 4.81 6.89
N GLY A 86 9.83 5.23 8.13
CA GLY A 86 8.67 6.04 8.48
C GLY A 86 8.62 7.39 7.75
N ARG A 87 9.79 8.03 7.52
CA ARG A 87 9.87 9.25 6.69
C ARG A 87 9.55 8.95 5.22
N ALA A 88 10.07 7.87 4.65
CA ALA A 88 9.78 7.45 3.28
C ALA A 88 8.28 7.16 3.09
N GLN A 89 7.68 6.43 4.03
CA GLN A 89 6.24 6.18 4.05
C GLN A 89 5.44 7.49 4.15
N GLY A 90 5.78 8.35 5.13
CA GLY A 90 5.10 9.62 5.33
C GLY A 90 5.12 10.52 4.10
N VAL A 91 6.21 10.53 3.36
CA VAL A 91 6.34 11.29 2.11
C VAL A 91 5.45 10.71 1.01
N SER A 92 5.36 9.38 0.86
CA SER A 92 4.44 8.74 -0.09
C SER A 92 2.98 9.03 0.27
N ILE A 93 2.64 9.01 1.56
CA ILE A 93 1.31 9.39 2.07
C ILE A 93 1.03 10.87 1.76
N ALA A 94 1.98 11.77 2.02
CA ALA A 94 1.82 13.20 1.74
C ALA A 94 1.58 13.47 0.26
N ALA A 95 2.25 12.75 -0.64
CA ALA A 95 2.00 12.83 -2.08
C ALA A 95 0.55 12.43 -2.43
N ALA A 96 0.05 11.34 -1.88
CA ALA A 96 -1.34 10.90 -2.09
C ALA A 96 -2.36 11.91 -1.52
N LEU A 97 -2.13 12.40 -0.30
CA LEU A 97 -2.99 13.40 0.34
C LEU A 97 -3.00 14.74 -0.42
N SER A 98 -1.88 15.15 -1.02
CA SER A 98 -1.82 16.37 -1.86
C SER A 98 -2.72 16.30 -3.09
N LYS A 99 -3.09 15.08 -3.51
CA LYS A 99 -4.05 14.80 -4.59
C LYS A 99 -5.45 14.43 -4.07
N ASN A 100 -5.73 14.67 -2.79
CA ASN A 100 -7.00 14.36 -2.11
C ASN A 100 -7.39 12.87 -2.17
N MET A 101 -6.42 11.97 -2.26
CA MET A 101 -6.68 10.54 -2.29
C MET A 101 -6.92 9.98 -0.89
N PRO A 102 -7.90 9.10 -0.69
CA PRO A 102 -8.04 8.34 0.54
C PRO A 102 -6.85 7.38 0.71
N VAL A 103 -6.29 7.33 1.91
CA VAL A 103 -5.12 6.51 2.25
C VAL A 103 -5.52 5.38 3.19
N CYS A 104 -5.05 4.17 2.90
CA CYS A 104 -5.16 3.01 3.77
C CYS A 104 -3.79 2.39 4.05
N GLU A 105 -3.52 2.08 5.31
CA GLU A 105 -2.28 1.45 5.75
C GLU A 105 -2.49 -0.03 6.08
N TYR A 106 -1.52 -0.86 5.71
CA TYR A 106 -1.54 -2.30 5.95
C TYR A 106 -0.25 -2.78 6.58
N SER A 107 -0.36 -3.61 7.63
CA SER A 107 0.82 -4.29 8.16
C SER A 107 1.35 -5.34 7.17
N PRO A 108 2.68 -5.60 7.15
CA PRO A 108 3.29 -6.64 6.30
C PRO A 108 2.62 -8.01 6.46
N ARG A 109 2.29 -8.37 7.70
CA ARG A 109 1.58 -9.61 8.01
C ARG A 109 0.21 -9.69 7.32
N LYS A 110 -0.54 -8.58 7.31
CA LYS A 110 -1.87 -8.51 6.68
C LYS A 110 -1.77 -8.61 5.16
N VAL A 111 -0.78 -7.97 4.56
CA VAL A 111 -0.51 -8.07 3.12
C VAL A 111 -0.22 -9.52 2.74
N LYS A 112 0.71 -10.18 3.43
CA LYS A 112 1.05 -11.60 3.20
C LYS A 112 -0.15 -12.52 3.38
N GLN A 113 -0.92 -12.33 4.45
CA GLN A 113 -2.13 -13.09 4.74
C GLN A 113 -3.17 -12.95 3.63
N ALA A 114 -3.36 -11.76 3.08
CA ALA A 114 -4.32 -11.50 2.01
C ALA A 114 -3.96 -12.24 0.72
N ILE A 115 -2.67 -12.32 0.38
CA ILE A 115 -2.20 -12.92 -0.88
C ILE A 115 -2.08 -14.43 -0.76
N THR A 116 -1.49 -14.94 0.34
CA THR A 116 -1.09 -16.35 0.46
C THR A 116 -1.93 -17.16 1.43
N GLY A 117 -2.82 -16.52 2.19
CA GLY A 117 -3.50 -17.14 3.32
C GLY A 117 -2.62 -17.31 4.57
N ASN A 118 -1.32 -16.96 4.50
CA ASN A 118 -0.36 -17.11 5.58
C ASN A 118 0.42 -15.80 5.83
N GLY A 119 0.19 -15.15 6.97
CA GLY A 119 0.85 -13.89 7.32
C GLY A 119 2.36 -14.00 7.63
N ALA A 120 2.89 -15.23 7.73
CA ALA A 120 4.33 -15.52 7.88
C ALA A 120 5.00 -15.99 6.57
N ALA A 121 4.30 -15.89 5.42
CA ALA A 121 4.83 -16.30 4.13
C ALA A 121 6.13 -15.57 3.78
N ALA A 122 7.05 -16.27 3.10
CA ALA A 122 8.25 -15.69 2.54
C ALA A 122 7.89 -14.76 1.35
N LYS A 123 8.75 -13.80 1.04
CA LYS A 123 8.59 -12.85 -0.07
C LYS A 123 8.41 -13.58 -1.41
N GLU A 124 9.20 -14.61 -1.63
CA GLU A 124 9.17 -15.44 -2.85
C GLU A 124 7.83 -16.16 -3.01
N GLN A 125 7.20 -16.57 -1.91
CA GLN A 125 5.86 -17.19 -1.92
C GLN A 125 4.79 -16.19 -2.32
N VAL A 126 4.88 -14.94 -1.82
CA VAL A 126 3.97 -13.86 -2.21
C VAL A 126 4.10 -13.57 -3.70
N ALA A 127 5.34 -13.42 -4.19
CA ALA A 127 5.62 -13.17 -5.61
C ALA A 127 5.11 -14.31 -6.52
N ALA A 128 5.35 -15.57 -6.13
CA ALA A 128 4.87 -16.74 -6.87
C ALA A 128 3.34 -16.77 -6.95
N MET A 129 2.64 -16.45 -5.85
CA MET A 129 1.18 -16.40 -5.82
C MET A 129 0.64 -15.29 -6.72
N LEU A 130 1.20 -14.07 -6.68
CA LEU A 130 0.81 -12.98 -7.56
C LEU A 130 1.02 -13.31 -9.04
N LYS A 131 2.16 -13.97 -9.36
CA LYS A 131 2.43 -14.47 -10.72
C LYS A 131 1.36 -15.45 -11.19
N GLN A 132 0.97 -16.40 -10.33
CA GLN A 132 -0.06 -17.38 -10.66
C GLN A 132 -1.44 -16.74 -10.81
N MET A 133 -1.81 -15.80 -9.92
CA MET A 133 -3.13 -15.14 -9.92
C MET A 133 -3.34 -14.24 -11.14
N TYR A 134 -2.31 -13.53 -11.57
CA TYR A 134 -2.44 -12.46 -12.57
C TYR A 134 -1.66 -12.71 -13.87
N GLY A 135 -0.95 -13.83 -13.99
CA GLY A 135 -0.18 -14.15 -15.19
C GLY A 135 0.95 -13.16 -15.49
N ILE A 136 1.44 -12.44 -14.47
CA ILE A 136 2.48 -11.44 -14.65
C ILE A 136 3.85 -12.08 -14.79
N SER A 137 4.70 -11.53 -15.66
CA SER A 137 6.10 -11.88 -15.74
C SER A 137 6.88 -11.06 -14.70
N ILE A 138 7.51 -11.76 -13.75
CA ILE A 138 8.34 -11.13 -12.72
C ILE A 138 9.78 -11.53 -13.00
N ASP A 139 10.64 -10.57 -13.34
CA ASP A 139 12.09 -10.79 -13.32
C ASP A 139 12.52 -10.86 -11.84
N GLU A 140 13.29 -11.88 -11.47
CA GLU A 140 13.82 -12.07 -10.11
C GLU A 140 14.55 -10.83 -9.56
N LYS A 141 15.08 -9.98 -10.46
CA LYS A 141 15.72 -8.70 -10.11
C LYS A 141 14.75 -7.64 -9.59
N TYR A 142 13.44 -7.86 -9.73
CA TYR A 142 12.40 -6.87 -9.39
C TYR A 142 11.39 -7.41 -8.38
N LEU A 143 11.81 -8.28 -7.47
CA LEU A 143 10.94 -8.77 -6.39
C LEU A 143 10.33 -7.62 -5.56
N ASP A 144 11.04 -6.49 -5.41
CA ASP A 144 10.51 -5.32 -4.71
C ASP A 144 9.27 -4.72 -5.41
N ALA A 145 9.12 -4.89 -6.74
CA ALA A 145 7.91 -4.48 -7.44
C ALA A 145 6.69 -5.32 -7.03
N THR A 146 6.91 -6.58 -6.66
CA THR A 146 5.82 -7.45 -6.20
C THR A 146 5.31 -7.07 -4.82
N ASP A 147 6.14 -6.41 -3.98
CA ASP A 147 5.72 -5.99 -2.65
C ASP A 147 4.70 -4.83 -2.77
N GLY A 148 4.97 -3.82 -3.60
CA GLY A 148 4.00 -2.77 -3.89
C GLY A 148 2.72 -3.29 -4.56
N LEU A 149 2.83 -4.27 -5.48
CA LEU A 149 1.67 -4.93 -6.07
C LEU A 149 0.86 -5.70 -5.02
N ALA A 150 1.52 -6.41 -4.10
CA ALA A 150 0.85 -7.12 -3.01
C ALA A 150 0.01 -6.17 -2.14
N VAL A 151 0.52 -4.98 -1.86
CA VAL A 151 -0.20 -3.93 -1.12
C VAL A 151 -1.46 -3.50 -1.87
N ALA A 152 -1.35 -3.22 -3.19
CA ALA A 152 -2.49 -2.84 -4.02
C ALA A 152 -3.55 -3.94 -4.07
N VAL A 153 -3.16 -5.19 -4.26
CA VAL A 153 -4.07 -6.35 -4.29
C VAL A 153 -4.70 -6.62 -2.93
N CYS A 154 -3.93 -6.51 -1.84
CA CYS A 154 -4.47 -6.61 -0.48
C CYS A 154 -5.58 -5.60 -0.24
N HIS A 155 -5.39 -4.36 -0.71
CA HIS A 155 -6.43 -3.33 -0.63
C HIS A 155 -7.62 -3.64 -1.52
N ALA A 156 -7.39 -4.14 -2.74
CA ALA A 156 -8.43 -4.49 -3.70
C ALA A 156 -9.39 -5.59 -3.19
N PHE A 157 -8.92 -6.52 -2.36
CA PHE A 157 -9.74 -7.53 -1.69
C PHE A 157 -10.67 -6.98 -0.60
N ARG A 158 -10.52 -5.71 -0.22
CA ARG A 158 -11.42 -5.08 0.74
C ARG A 158 -12.81 -4.91 0.11
N PRO A 159 -13.89 -5.37 0.76
CA PRO A 159 -15.23 -5.08 0.32
C PRO A 159 -15.44 -3.57 0.21
N GLN A 160 -16.05 -3.10 -0.87
CA GLN A 160 -16.56 -1.74 -0.92
C GLN A 160 -17.67 -1.64 0.13
N THR A 161 -17.41 -0.94 1.22
CA THR A 161 -18.49 -0.44 2.06
C THR A 161 -19.11 0.70 1.28
N GLU A 162 -20.28 0.45 0.70
CA GLU A 162 -21.11 1.52 0.13
C GLU A 162 -21.27 2.61 1.19
N GLY A 163 -20.82 3.82 0.84
CA GLY A 163 -21.04 5.08 1.56
C GLY A 163 -20.69 5.03 3.04
N ASN A 164 -19.77 5.89 3.46
CA ASN A 164 -19.48 6.30 4.83
C ASN A 164 -20.54 5.88 5.88
N LYS A 165 -20.57 4.62 6.24
CA LYS A 165 -20.96 4.30 7.60
C LYS A 165 -19.73 4.68 8.42
N GLU A 166 -19.80 5.83 9.08
CA GLU A 166 -18.96 6.14 10.22
C GLU A 166 -18.98 4.90 11.10
N THR A 167 -18.02 4.03 10.95
CA THR A 167 -17.77 2.99 11.92
C THR A 167 -17.21 3.74 13.11
N LEU A 168 -18.14 4.17 13.98
CA LEU A 168 -17.78 4.71 15.28
C LEU A 168 -16.83 3.69 15.91
N SER A 169 -15.54 4.02 15.88
CA SER A 169 -14.49 3.20 16.49
C SER A 169 -14.06 3.85 17.80
N GLY A 170 -13.58 3.06 18.72
CA GLY A 170 -13.08 3.58 19.97
C GLY A 170 -14.17 4.01 20.96
N TRP A 171 -13.91 5.11 21.68
CA TRP A 171 -14.73 5.56 22.79
C TRP A 171 -16.16 5.94 22.38
N ASP A 172 -16.34 6.57 21.24
CA ASP A 172 -17.67 6.97 20.73
C ASP A 172 -18.57 5.77 20.45
N ALA A 173 -18.01 4.69 19.91
CA ALA A 173 -18.74 3.43 19.72
C ALA A 173 -19.14 2.78 21.04
N PHE A 174 -18.24 2.84 22.02
CA PHE A 174 -18.51 2.33 23.36
C PHE A 174 -19.60 3.12 24.05
N VAL A 175 -19.55 4.45 24.03
CA VAL A 175 -20.56 5.35 24.62
C VAL A 175 -21.94 5.11 24.03
N LYS A 176 -22.06 5.05 22.69
CA LYS A 176 -23.34 4.79 22.02
C LYS A 176 -23.92 3.40 22.33
N LYS A 177 -23.08 2.39 22.50
CA LYS A 177 -23.51 1.03 22.84
C LYS A 177 -23.82 0.84 24.34
N ASN A 178 -23.34 1.75 25.19
CA ASN A 178 -23.48 1.65 26.66
C ASN A 178 -23.92 2.98 27.28
N PRO A 179 -25.08 3.52 26.90
CA PRO A 179 -25.50 4.86 27.34
C PRO A 179 -25.70 4.99 28.86
N GLY A 180 -25.89 3.88 29.55
CA GLY A 180 -26.03 3.87 31.01
C GLY A 180 -24.74 3.71 31.83
N ARG A 181 -23.58 3.55 31.15
CA ARG A 181 -22.27 3.39 31.79
C ARG A 181 -21.39 4.64 31.78
N VAL A 182 -21.81 5.67 31.11
CA VAL A 182 -21.08 6.93 31.01
C VAL A 182 -21.97 8.02 31.62
N LYS A 183 -21.56 8.50 32.80
CA LYS A 183 -22.15 9.65 33.48
C LYS A 183 -21.30 10.87 33.20
#